data_f8b22c05d323a16d2af008a3fe6b7ec9
#
_entry.id   f8b22c05d323a16d2af008a3fe6b7ec9
#
_cell.length_a   1.000
_cell.length_b   1.000
_cell.length_c   1.000
_cell.angle_alpha   90.00
_cell.angle_beta   90.00
_cell.angle_gamma   90.00
#
_symmetry.space_group_name_H-M   'P 1'
#
loop_
_entity.id
_entity.type
_entity.pdbx_description
1 polymer ?
#
loop_
_entity_poly.entity_id
_entity_poly.type
_entity_poly.pdbx_seq_one_letter_code
_entity_poly.pdbx_strand_id
1 'polypeptide(L)'
;YGIEVGGDDGKQEFDQIASFRRFLLFARDTIRWRRPMDPDIHWSAESGHVSTFIANGGTYDKIIWTEDFNGGMQQVLDAVETPHPINLAQIPRFNESEGHGPKRAHPVEDYFDDLSMHLVREIYKRDFELFKYDFDDPSNKMPVAEIDLAEVHAKLGD
;
A
#
# COMPACT_ATOMS: atom_id res chain seq x y z
N TYR A 1 -9.49 -12.40 -16.94
CA TYR A 1 -8.74 -12.62 -15.71
C TYR A 1 -9.48 -13.56 -14.71
N GLY A 2 -10.78 -13.84 -14.86
CA GLY A 2 -11.52 -14.84 -14.10
C GLY A 2 -11.34 -14.71 -12.57
N ILE A 3 -11.51 -13.50 -12.03
CA ILE A 3 -11.54 -13.29 -10.59
C ILE A 3 -12.89 -13.84 -10.12
N GLU A 4 -12.88 -15.00 -9.49
CA GLU A 4 -14.06 -15.55 -8.85
C GLU A 4 -14.27 -14.81 -7.52
N VAL A 5 -15.34 -14.05 -7.45
CA VAL A 5 -15.83 -13.49 -6.19
C VAL A 5 -16.69 -14.58 -5.56
N GLY A 6 -16.26 -15.15 -4.46
CA GLY A 6 -16.98 -16.23 -3.77
C GLY A 6 -18.41 -15.84 -3.45
N GLY A 7 -19.36 -16.45 -4.16
CA GLY A 7 -20.76 -16.45 -3.80
C GLY A 7 -21.04 -17.65 -2.90
N ASP A 8 -22.03 -17.52 -2.03
CA ASP A 8 -22.44 -18.47 -0.99
C ASP A 8 -23.09 -19.78 -1.53
N ASP A 9 -22.94 -20.06 -2.81
CA ASP A 9 -23.58 -21.20 -3.47
C ASP A 9 -22.61 -22.38 -3.66
N GLY A 10 -22.19 -22.96 -2.55
CA GLY A 10 -21.81 -24.36 -2.49
C GLY A 10 -20.50 -24.78 -3.14
N LYS A 11 -19.42 -24.81 -2.39
CA LYS A 11 -18.39 -25.87 -2.43
C LYS A 11 -17.32 -25.86 -3.54
N GLN A 12 -17.02 -24.78 -4.16
CA GLN A 12 -15.66 -24.65 -4.68
C GLN A 12 -14.85 -23.87 -3.65
N GLU A 13 -13.89 -24.57 -3.01
CA GLU A 13 -12.94 -23.92 -2.09
C GLU A 13 -12.24 -22.80 -2.87
N PHE A 14 -12.54 -21.56 -2.48
CA PHE A 14 -12.00 -20.39 -3.16
C PHE A 14 -10.50 -20.34 -2.92
N ASP A 15 -9.71 -20.60 -3.95
CA ASP A 15 -8.26 -20.52 -3.88
C ASP A 15 -7.84 -19.04 -3.79
N GLN A 16 -7.69 -18.57 -2.55
CA GLN A 16 -7.33 -17.20 -2.26
C GLN A 16 -5.93 -16.83 -2.81
N ILE A 17 -4.98 -17.77 -2.80
CA ILE A 17 -3.63 -17.55 -3.31
C ILE A 17 -3.65 -17.37 -4.82
N ALA A 18 -4.33 -18.28 -5.55
CA ALA A 18 -4.48 -18.13 -6.99
C ALA A 18 -5.23 -16.85 -7.37
N SER A 19 -6.23 -16.45 -6.58
CA SER A 19 -6.96 -15.20 -6.80
C SER A 19 -6.11 -13.97 -6.57
N PHE A 20 -5.25 -13.98 -5.54
CA PHE A 20 -4.29 -12.92 -5.30
C PHE A 20 -3.30 -12.78 -6.47
N ARG A 21 -2.76 -13.88 -7.01
CA ARG A 21 -1.90 -13.85 -8.19
C ARG A 21 -2.62 -13.28 -9.42
N ARG A 22 -3.87 -13.68 -9.66
CA ARG A 22 -4.71 -13.13 -10.76
C ARG A 22 -4.94 -11.63 -10.57
N PHE A 23 -5.19 -11.19 -9.35
CA PHE A 23 -5.31 -9.78 -9.02
C PHE A 23 -4.02 -9.02 -9.31
N LEU A 24 -2.86 -9.53 -8.92
CA LEU A 24 -1.57 -8.89 -9.22
C LEU A 24 -1.31 -8.78 -10.73
N LEU A 25 -1.64 -9.81 -11.50
CA LEU A 25 -1.56 -9.76 -12.96
C LEU A 25 -2.48 -8.68 -13.54
N PHE A 26 -3.71 -8.58 -13.03
CA PHE A 26 -4.66 -7.54 -13.42
C PHE A 26 -4.15 -6.14 -13.06
N ALA A 27 -3.65 -5.94 -11.83
CA ALA A 27 -3.09 -4.68 -11.37
C ALA A 27 -1.91 -4.23 -12.23
N ARG A 28 -0.94 -5.14 -12.48
CA ARG A 28 0.19 -4.90 -13.38
C ARG A 28 -0.26 -4.43 -14.77
N ASP A 29 -1.16 -5.16 -15.38
CA ASP A 29 -1.60 -4.87 -16.74
C ASP A 29 -2.40 -3.57 -16.82
N THR A 30 -3.17 -3.24 -15.79
CA THR A 30 -3.94 -1.98 -15.71
C THR A 30 -3.00 -0.79 -15.54
N ILE A 31 -2.01 -0.87 -14.66
CA ILE A 31 -1.04 0.19 -14.43
C ILE A 31 -0.14 0.38 -15.65
N ARG A 32 0.37 -0.71 -16.24
CA ARG A 32 1.34 -0.67 -17.36
C ARG A 32 0.71 -0.21 -18.65
N TRP A 33 -0.50 -0.65 -18.95
CA TRP A 33 -1.11 -0.46 -20.28
C TRP A 33 -2.14 0.66 -20.32
N ARG A 34 -2.31 1.42 -19.22
CA ARG A 34 -3.32 2.48 -19.14
C ARG A 34 -4.63 2.03 -19.79
N ARG A 35 -5.12 0.84 -19.43
CA ARG A 35 -6.40 0.36 -19.93
C ARG A 35 -7.48 1.38 -19.58
N PRO A 36 -8.63 1.39 -20.29
CA PRO A 36 -9.66 2.43 -20.13
C PRO A 36 -10.28 2.50 -18.72
N MET A 37 -9.85 1.67 -17.81
CA MET A 37 -10.14 1.79 -16.39
C MET A 37 -8.92 2.38 -15.71
N ASP A 38 -9.08 3.55 -15.10
CA ASP A 38 -8.08 4.08 -14.21
C ASP A 38 -7.82 3.08 -13.07
N PRO A 39 -6.58 2.88 -12.64
CA PRO A 39 -6.28 2.06 -11.48
C PRO A 39 -7.09 2.58 -10.30
N ASP A 40 -7.74 1.67 -9.57
CA ASP A 40 -8.42 2.04 -8.34
C ASP A 40 -7.36 2.57 -7.35
N ILE A 41 -7.69 3.67 -6.67
CA ILE A 41 -6.83 4.35 -5.71
C ILE A 41 -6.28 3.40 -4.63
N HIS A 42 -7.05 2.35 -4.27
CA HIS A 42 -6.67 1.41 -3.21
C HIS A 42 -5.52 0.45 -3.57
N TRP A 43 -5.17 0.34 -4.85
CA TRP A 43 -4.08 -0.53 -5.32
C TRP A 43 -3.21 0.13 -6.40
N SER A 44 -3.42 1.41 -6.67
CA SER A 44 -2.50 2.19 -7.50
C SER A 44 -1.19 2.47 -6.74
N ALA A 45 -0.11 2.74 -7.48
CA ALA A 45 1.17 3.07 -6.86
C ALA A 45 1.10 4.44 -6.15
N GLU A 46 1.47 4.49 -4.89
CA GLU A 46 1.48 5.72 -4.07
C GLU A 46 2.40 6.80 -4.65
N SER A 47 3.52 6.40 -5.25
CA SER A 47 4.43 7.31 -5.95
C SER A 47 3.74 8.08 -7.08
N GLY A 48 2.69 7.53 -7.68
CA GLY A 48 1.88 8.22 -8.69
C GLY A 48 1.04 9.36 -8.08
N HIS A 49 0.44 9.13 -6.91
CA HIS A 49 -0.33 10.15 -6.20
C HIS A 49 0.58 11.26 -5.68
N VAL A 50 1.71 10.89 -5.08
CA VAL A 50 2.71 11.83 -4.59
C VAL A 50 3.27 12.68 -5.72
N SER A 51 3.60 12.07 -6.88
CA SER A 51 4.05 12.79 -8.08
C SER A 51 3.02 13.81 -8.55
N THR A 52 1.76 13.41 -8.64
CA THR A 52 0.67 14.30 -9.06
C THR A 52 0.53 15.51 -8.12
N PHE A 53 0.65 15.31 -6.81
CA PHE A 53 0.58 16.39 -5.83
C PHE A 53 1.77 17.36 -5.98
N ILE A 54 2.99 16.86 -6.11
CA ILE A 54 4.21 17.67 -6.29
C ILE A 54 4.15 18.44 -7.62
N ALA A 55 3.75 17.78 -8.71
CA ALA A 55 3.61 18.43 -10.02
C ALA A 55 2.59 19.59 -10.04
N ASN A 56 1.61 19.55 -9.13
CA ASN A 56 0.66 20.65 -8.91
C ASN A 56 1.15 21.71 -7.89
N GLY A 57 2.44 21.71 -7.55
CA GLY A 57 3.06 22.67 -6.63
C GLY A 57 2.90 22.33 -5.15
N GLY A 58 2.44 21.14 -4.82
CA GLY A 58 2.38 20.66 -3.45
C GLY A 58 3.75 20.26 -2.90
N THR A 59 3.92 20.37 -1.58
CA THR A 59 5.11 19.93 -0.86
C THR A 59 4.71 19.09 0.34
N TYR A 60 5.56 18.14 0.71
CA TYR A 60 5.40 17.33 1.92
C TYR A 60 6.45 17.73 2.94
N ASP A 61 6.03 17.99 4.16
CA ASP A 61 6.93 18.16 5.30
C ASP A 61 7.25 16.83 5.96
N LYS A 62 6.34 15.84 5.83
CA LYS A 62 6.50 14.50 6.35
C LYS A 62 5.67 13.50 5.54
N ILE A 63 6.22 12.33 5.32
CA ILE A 63 5.52 11.13 4.85
C ILE A 63 5.67 10.08 5.96
N ILE A 64 4.58 9.45 6.35
CA ILE A 64 4.57 8.42 7.40
C ILE A 64 4.03 7.11 6.83
N TRP A 65 4.50 6.00 7.36
CA TRP A 65 4.00 4.67 6.99
C TRP A 65 2.76 4.31 7.80
N THR A 66 1.81 3.69 7.17
CA THR A 66 0.60 3.18 7.84
C THR A 66 0.93 2.07 8.82
N GLU A 67 1.99 1.32 8.57
CA GLU A 67 2.49 0.24 9.42
C GLU A 67 3.03 0.75 10.75
N ASP A 68 3.58 1.97 10.77
CA ASP A 68 4.00 2.69 11.99
C ASP A 68 3.25 4.01 12.15
N PHE A 69 1.94 3.98 11.96
CA PHE A 69 1.10 5.18 12.01
C PHE A 69 1.27 5.96 13.31
N ASN A 70 1.27 5.29 14.46
CA ASN A 70 1.37 5.98 15.75
C ASN A 70 2.74 6.65 15.94
N GLY A 71 3.83 5.97 15.57
CA GLY A 71 5.18 6.54 15.64
C GLY A 71 5.36 7.72 14.69
N GLY A 72 4.93 7.57 13.45
CA GLY A 72 4.98 8.63 12.45
C GLY A 72 4.10 9.83 12.81
N MET A 73 2.87 9.59 13.28
CA MET A 73 1.96 10.66 13.68
C MET A 73 2.45 11.39 14.94
N GLN A 74 3.08 10.69 15.90
CA GLN A 74 3.68 11.36 17.05
C GLN A 74 4.78 12.32 16.62
N GLN A 75 5.63 11.94 15.68
CA GLN A 75 6.66 12.84 15.13
C GLN A 75 6.04 14.08 14.46
N VAL A 76 4.91 13.93 13.77
CA VAL A 76 4.17 15.07 13.19
C VAL A 76 3.64 15.98 14.30
N LEU A 77 3.03 15.41 15.33
CA LEU A 77 2.49 16.19 16.46
C LEU A 77 3.58 16.92 17.25
N ASP A 78 4.75 16.31 17.40
CA ASP A 78 5.90 16.92 18.09
C ASP A 78 6.49 18.10 17.27
N ALA A 79 6.36 18.07 15.94
CA ALA A 79 6.84 19.11 15.04
C ALA A 79 5.84 20.27 14.89
N VAL A 80 4.57 20.08 15.23
CA VAL A 80 3.50 21.08 15.09
C VAL A 80 3.07 21.55 16.47
N GLU A 81 3.14 22.87 16.73
CA GLU A 81 2.55 23.44 17.94
C GLU A 81 1.03 23.30 17.90
N THR A 82 0.50 22.40 18.72
CA THR A 82 -0.94 22.20 18.85
C THR A 82 -1.44 22.92 20.11
N PRO A 83 -2.58 23.63 20.05
CA PRO A 83 -3.13 24.34 21.21
C PRO A 83 -3.58 23.38 22.33
N HIS A 84 -3.80 22.13 22.01
CA HIS A 84 -4.18 21.08 22.95
C HIS A 84 -3.40 19.81 22.66
N PRO A 85 -2.90 19.10 23.69
CA PRO A 85 -2.20 17.84 23.48
C PRO A 85 -3.16 16.78 22.91
N ILE A 86 -2.74 16.15 21.82
CA ILE A 86 -3.47 15.06 21.18
C ILE A 86 -2.90 13.74 21.70
N ASN A 87 -3.74 12.94 22.33
CA ASN A 87 -3.36 11.59 22.77
C ASN A 87 -3.77 10.56 21.72
N LEU A 88 -2.82 10.07 20.94
CA LEU A 88 -3.07 9.09 19.87
C LEU A 88 -3.68 7.78 20.40
N ALA A 89 -3.39 7.39 21.65
CA ALA A 89 -3.96 6.19 22.25
C ALA A 89 -5.48 6.30 22.51
N GLN A 90 -6.02 7.52 22.50
CA GLN A 90 -7.46 7.78 22.69
C GLN A 90 -8.20 7.92 21.35
N ILE A 91 -7.50 7.93 20.24
CA ILE A 91 -8.13 7.96 18.93
C ILE A 91 -8.69 6.56 18.63
N PRO A 92 -10.01 6.43 18.49
CA PRO A 92 -10.62 5.13 18.20
C PRO A 92 -10.16 4.65 16.82
N ARG A 93 -9.88 3.36 16.73
CA ARG A 93 -9.64 2.72 15.44
C ARG A 93 -10.96 2.61 14.69
N PHE A 94 -11.04 3.27 13.54
CA PHE A 94 -12.16 3.17 12.64
C PHE A 94 -11.84 2.13 11.55
N ASN A 95 -12.88 1.51 11.01
CA ASN A 95 -12.77 0.52 9.92
C ASN A 95 -11.98 -0.75 10.29
N GLU A 96 -11.93 -1.12 11.57
CA GLU A 96 -11.51 -2.47 11.90
C GLU A 96 -12.52 -3.46 11.27
N SER A 97 -12.02 -4.28 10.37
CA SER A 97 -12.83 -5.28 9.65
C SER A 97 -13.17 -6.49 10.55
N GLU A 98 -13.76 -6.22 11.71
CA GLU A 98 -14.33 -7.29 12.52
C GLU A 98 -15.59 -7.81 11.82
N GLY A 99 -15.45 -8.94 11.15
CA GLY A 99 -16.60 -9.73 10.67
C GLY A 99 -17.13 -9.38 9.28
N HIS A 100 -16.54 -8.47 8.53
CA HIS A 100 -16.96 -8.15 7.18
C HIS A 100 -15.92 -8.64 6.15
N GLY A 101 -16.17 -9.76 5.54
CA GLY A 101 -15.36 -10.35 4.50
C GLY A 101 -14.98 -11.81 4.76
N PRO A 102 -14.59 -12.56 3.75
CA PRO A 102 -14.10 -13.92 3.94
C PRO A 102 -12.87 -13.89 4.85
N LYS A 103 -12.91 -14.72 5.90
CA LYS A 103 -11.72 -14.91 6.74
C LYS A 103 -10.55 -15.34 5.86
N ARG A 104 -9.36 -14.81 6.11
CA ARG A 104 -8.16 -15.30 5.44
C ARG A 104 -8.01 -16.78 5.75
N ALA A 105 -7.94 -17.60 4.71
CA ALA A 105 -7.72 -19.03 4.84
C ALA A 105 -6.25 -19.34 5.15
N HIS A 106 -5.33 -18.41 4.79
CA HIS A 106 -3.89 -18.60 4.88
C HIS A 106 -3.23 -17.41 5.61
N PRO A 107 -2.08 -17.62 6.27
CA PRO A 107 -1.20 -16.56 6.72
C PRO A 107 -0.82 -15.63 5.56
N VAL A 108 -0.46 -14.38 5.84
CA VAL A 108 -0.11 -13.40 4.79
C VAL A 108 1.09 -13.87 3.97
N GLU A 109 2.03 -14.53 4.61
CA GLU A 109 3.26 -15.04 4.02
C GLU A 109 3.00 -16.05 2.89
N ASP A 110 1.93 -16.85 2.98
CA ASP A 110 1.57 -17.84 1.97
C ASP A 110 1.13 -17.22 0.63
N TYR A 111 0.72 -15.94 0.65
CA TYR A 111 0.34 -15.21 -0.57
C TYR A 111 1.56 -14.71 -1.35
N PHE A 112 2.74 -14.62 -0.71
CA PHE A 112 3.98 -14.08 -1.30
C PHE A 112 4.92 -15.21 -1.76
N ASP A 113 4.49 -15.97 -2.75
CA ASP A 113 5.39 -16.87 -3.46
C ASP A 113 6.27 -16.13 -4.49
N ASP A 114 7.18 -16.84 -5.14
CA ASP A 114 8.13 -16.26 -6.09
C ASP A 114 7.45 -15.43 -7.19
N LEU A 115 6.30 -15.88 -7.70
CA LEU A 115 5.55 -15.16 -8.73
C LEU A 115 4.90 -13.91 -8.17
N SER A 116 4.23 -14.01 -7.03
CA SER A 116 3.58 -12.88 -6.37
C SER A 116 4.60 -11.83 -5.96
N MET A 117 5.73 -12.23 -5.39
CA MET A 117 6.84 -11.34 -5.05
C MET A 117 7.41 -10.64 -6.28
N HIS A 118 7.61 -11.37 -7.38
CA HIS A 118 8.05 -10.78 -8.65
C HIS A 118 7.07 -9.73 -9.16
N LEU A 119 5.78 -10.03 -9.17
CA LEU A 119 4.74 -9.11 -9.64
C LEU A 119 4.64 -7.86 -8.76
N VAL A 120 4.67 -8.00 -7.44
CA VAL A 120 4.65 -6.87 -6.51
C VAL A 120 5.84 -5.96 -6.74
N ARG A 121 7.05 -6.52 -6.88
CA ARG A 121 8.26 -5.75 -7.22
C ARG A 121 8.14 -5.03 -8.56
N GLU A 122 7.59 -5.67 -9.57
CA GLU A 122 7.39 -5.06 -10.91
C GLU A 122 6.38 -3.91 -10.83
N ILE A 123 5.26 -4.08 -10.13
CA ILE A 123 4.17 -3.11 -10.03
C ILE A 123 4.60 -1.89 -9.21
N TYR A 124 5.18 -2.12 -8.04
CA TYR A 124 5.42 -1.10 -7.01
C TYR A 124 6.90 -0.75 -6.84
N LYS A 125 7.74 -1.04 -7.84
CA LYS A 125 9.19 -0.78 -7.78
C LYS A 125 9.54 0.61 -7.27
N ARG A 126 8.86 1.63 -7.79
CA ARG A 126 9.10 3.03 -7.44
C ARG A 126 8.70 3.33 -5.99
N ASP A 127 7.63 2.73 -5.51
CA ASP A 127 7.17 2.86 -4.13
C ASP A 127 8.19 2.24 -3.16
N PHE A 128 8.70 1.05 -3.48
CA PHE A 128 9.77 0.41 -2.71
C PHE A 128 11.01 1.31 -2.60
N GLU A 129 11.46 1.87 -3.70
CA GLU A 129 12.64 2.74 -3.76
C GLU A 129 12.46 4.03 -2.96
N LEU A 130 11.31 4.70 -3.10
CA LEU A 130 11.05 6.02 -2.52
C LEU A 130 10.62 5.94 -1.06
N PHE A 131 9.75 4.99 -0.74
CA PHE A 131 9.19 4.85 0.60
C PHE A 131 9.92 3.83 1.46
N LYS A 132 11.07 3.31 0.94
CA LYS A 132 12.03 2.50 1.69
C LYS A 132 11.45 1.18 2.21
N TYR A 133 10.50 0.60 1.48
CA TYR A 133 10.08 -0.78 1.73
C TYR A 133 11.16 -1.78 1.31
N ASP A 134 11.13 -2.97 1.92
CA ASP A 134 12.08 -4.04 1.60
C ASP A 134 11.80 -4.61 0.20
N PHE A 135 12.68 -4.31 -0.74
CA PHE A 135 12.53 -4.80 -2.11
C PHE A 135 12.83 -6.30 -2.22
N ASP A 136 13.68 -6.82 -1.35
CA ASP A 136 14.05 -8.23 -1.36
C ASP A 136 13.02 -9.10 -0.65
N ASP A 137 12.30 -8.53 0.33
CA ASP A 137 11.19 -9.17 1.02
C ASP A 137 9.92 -8.28 1.02
N PRO A 138 9.10 -8.32 -0.04
CA PRO A 138 7.85 -7.57 -0.11
C PRO A 138 6.79 -7.97 0.95
N SER A 139 6.99 -9.07 1.66
CA SER A 139 6.13 -9.47 2.78
C SER A 139 6.49 -8.77 4.09
N ASN A 140 7.69 -8.15 4.15
CA ASN A 140 8.12 -7.36 5.27
C ASN A 140 7.27 -6.08 5.37
N LYS A 141 6.60 -5.91 6.51
CA LYS A 141 5.70 -4.77 6.74
C LYS A 141 6.42 -3.51 7.17
N MET A 142 7.68 -3.62 7.57
CA MET A 142 8.42 -2.49 8.11
C MET A 142 9.38 -1.93 7.05
N PRO A 143 9.48 -0.60 6.93
CA PRO A 143 10.46 0.01 6.06
C PRO A 143 11.89 -0.30 6.55
N VAL A 144 12.83 -0.36 5.61
CA VAL A 144 14.24 -0.66 5.89
C VAL A 144 15.09 0.59 6.16
N ALA A 145 14.54 1.77 5.92
CA ALA A 145 15.22 3.05 6.13
C ALA A 145 14.19 4.19 6.27
N GLU A 146 14.64 5.36 6.68
CA GLU A 146 13.82 6.57 6.69
C GLU A 146 13.60 7.12 5.26
N ILE A 147 12.46 7.77 5.04
CA ILE A 147 12.13 8.42 3.77
C ILE A 147 12.94 9.71 3.66
N ASP A 148 13.71 9.84 2.58
CA ASP A 148 14.38 11.07 2.21
C ASP A 148 13.44 11.93 1.34
N LEU A 149 12.85 12.97 1.95
CA LEU A 149 11.93 13.87 1.25
C LEU A 149 12.60 14.62 0.11
N ALA A 150 13.89 14.97 0.22
CA ALA A 150 14.62 15.62 -0.86
C ALA A 150 14.75 14.68 -2.06
N GLU A 151 15.03 13.40 -1.82
CA GLU A 151 15.04 12.37 -2.87
C GLU A 151 13.65 12.20 -3.50
N VAL A 152 12.59 12.17 -2.68
CA VAL A 152 11.21 12.06 -3.18
C VAL A 152 10.86 13.24 -4.08
N HIS A 153 11.12 14.47 -3.65
CA HIS A 153 10.87 15.66 -4.45
C HIS A 153 11.70 15.70 -5.74
N ALA A 154 12.98 15.33 -5.66
CA ALA A 154 13.85 15.31 -6.84
C ALA A 154 13.42 14.27 -7.89
N LYS A 155 12.95 13.09 -7.45
CA LYS A 155 12.55 12.00 -8.36
C LYS A 155 11.12 12.10 -8.87
N LEU A 156 10.25 12.82 -8.21
CA LEU A 156 8.83 12.93 -8.54
C LEU A 156 8.40 14.31 -9.04
N GLY A 157 9.24 15.34 -8.88
CA GLY A 157 8.96 16.72 -9.28
C GLY A 157 9.29 17.05 -10.74
N ASP A 158 10.00 16.15 -11.45
CA ASP A 158 10.30 16.25 -12.88
C ASP A 158 9.20 15.56 -13.71
#